data_bb1af2f462dcf2322dc70d4ee840189c
#
_entry.id   bb1af2f462dcf2322dc70d4ee840189c
#
_cell.length_a   1.000
_cell.length_b   1.000
_cell.length_c   1.000
_cell.angle_alpha   90.00
_cell.angle_beta   90.00
_cell.angle_gamma   90.00
#
_symmetry.space_group_name_H-M   'P 1'
#
loop_
_entity.id
_entity.type
_entity.pdbx_description
1 polymer ?
#
loop_
_entity_poly.entity_id
_entity_poly.type
_entity_poly.pdbx_seq_one_letter_code
_entity_poly.pdbx_strand_id
1 'polypeptide(L)'
;MLKGIKLRLYPNKLQQDQLWQMFGNARFVWNQMLAMMNERYKNNKDLPFLSKFKLNYLLKPLKQEYPFLKNSDSSSLQVVNEFLNQAWKNFFSDKTGKVGKPRFHSRKYLKYSYTGKSVVQVIGKRYLKMPKLGYVKTSKTSILKDTKIKRYTIVLEPTGKYYLSLQVEARPVERFNQTGKSVGIDVGVADLAILSNGLKYPSFDSSYYEKKAANWQKKYSRRRHLAQMLCLQDKYRKVLCPRNLDSFSNWKKAQRTKAVYQAKVAFQRKDYLHKLTTHLVKQYDVIVIEDLKVKNLQKNHYLAKSIANASWSIFRQMLEYKCQWYGKRLIAVDPKNTSRICSKCGYNGGEKTLDIREWTCPKCKIHHDRDINAAVNILQKAKPAL
;
A
#
# COMPACT_ATOMS: atom_id res chain seq x y z
N MET A 1 5.40 -21.03 -2.29
CA MET A 1 5.77 -19.60 -2.16
C MET A 1 4.77 -18.81 -1.32
N LEU A 2 5.17 -17.69 -0.69
CA LEU A 2 4.23 -16.82 0.02
C LEU A 2 3.52 -15.89 -0.94
N LYS A 3 2.20 -15.81 -0.84
CA LYS A 3 1.33 -15.00 -1.72
C LYS A 3 0.31 -14.23 -0.88
N GLY A 4 0.05 -12.97 -1.27
CA GLY A 4 -1.02 -12.15 -0.66
C GLY A 4 -2.30 -12.24 -1.48
N ILE A 5 -3.41 -12.61 -0.84
CA ILE A 5 -4.74 -12.67 -1.48
C ILE A 5 -5.68 -11.73 -0.73
N LYS A 6 -6.36 -10.84 -1.46
CA LYS A 6 -7.35 -9.92 -0.90
C LYS A 6 -8.76 -10.30 -1.35
N LEU A 7 -9.65 -10.57 -0.39
CA LEU A 7 -11.04 -10.92 -0.61
C LEU A 7 -11.96 -9.84 -0.01
N ARG A 8 -13.12 -9.65 -0.61
CA ARG A 8 -14.19 -8.84 -0.02
C ARG A 8 -14.94 -9.66 1.01
N LEU A 9 -15.16 -9.09 2.22
CA LEU A 9 -16.05 -9.65 3.24
C LEU A 9 -17.43 -8.97 3.24
N TYR A 10 -18.45 -9.75 3.58
CA TYR A 10 -19.84 -9.29 3.71
C TYR A 10 -20.38 -9.70 5.10
N PRO A 11 -19.86 -9.11 6.20
CA PRO A 11 -20.31 -9.42 7.55
C PRO A 11 -21.76 -8.94 7.75
N ASN A 12 -22.57 -9.73 8.48
CA ASN A 12 -23.88 -9.30 8.96
C ASN A 12 -23.75 -8.25 10.08
N LYS A 13 -24.85 -7.74 10.60
CA LYS A 13 -24.82 -6.66 11.61
C LYS A 13 -24.11 -7.10 12.88
N LEU A 14 -24.40 -8.29 13.41
CA LEU A 14 -23.75 -8.84 14.60
C LEU A 14 -22.24 -8.99 14.41
N GLN A 15 -21.81 -9.52 13.26
CA GLN A 15 -20.39 -9.66 12.93
C GLN A 15 -19.70 -8.30 12.76
N GLN A 16 -20.41 -7.28 12.24
CA GLN A 16 -19.86 -5.92 12.17
C GLN A 16 -19.60 -5.36 13.57
N ASP A 17 -20.53 -5.55 14.51
CA ASP A 17 -20.38 -5.07 15.88
C ASP A 17 -19.23 -5.81 16.58
N GLN A 18 -19.09 -7.12 16.38
CA GLN A 18 -17.94 -7.90 16.84
C GLN A 18 -16.61 -7.40 16.26
N LEU A 19 -16.59 -7.08 14.95
CA LEU A 19 -15.39 -6.52 14.28
C LEU A 19 -15.02 -5.16 14.84
N TRP A 20 -15.99 -4.28 15.13
CA TRP A 20 -15.74 -3.00 15.77
C TRP A 20 -15.08 -3.18 17.16
N GLN A 21 -15.58 -4.14 17.94
CA GLN A 21 -15.00 -4.49 19.24
C GLN A 21 -13.55 -4.99 19.07
N MET A 22 -13.29 -5.88 18.12
CA MET A 22 -11.94 -6.42 17.85
C MET A 22 -10.97 -5.33 17.41
N PHE A 23 -11.38 -4.37 16.57
CA PHE A 23 -10.55 -3.22 16.22
C PHE A 23 -10.24 -2.35 17.44
N GLY A 24 -11.22 -2.16 18.31
CA GLY A 24 -11.07 -1.46 19.60
C GLY A 24 -10.06 -2.15 20.51
N ASN A 25 -10.20 -3.45 20.67
CA ASN A 25 -9.37 -4.28 21.52
C ASN A 25 -7.89 -4.30 21.04
N ALA A 26 -7.67 -4.42 19.73
CA ALA A 26 -6.32 -4.34 19.16
C ALA A 26 -5.65 -2.99 19.44
N ARG A 27 -6.40 -1.88 19.31
CA ARG A 27 -5.90 -0.54 19.64
C ARG A 27 -5.65 -0.39 21.13
N PHE A 28 -6.53 -0.91 21.98
CA PHE A 28 -6.40 -0.87 23.44
C PHE A 28 -5.12 -1.58 23.87
N VAL A 29 -4.90 -2.82 23.42
CA VAL A 29 -3.69 -3.59 23.74
C VAL A 29 -2.43 -2.87 23.26
N TRP A 30 -2.42 -2.32 22.03
CA TRP A 30 -1.29 -1.51 21.56
C TRP A 30 -0.98 -0.37 22.53
N ASN A 31 -2.00 0.40 22.96
CA ASN A 31 -1.81 1.55 23.81
C ASN A 31 -1.35 1.17 25.23
N GLN A 32 -1.92 0.13 25.82
CA GLN A 32 -1.52 -0.35 27.14
C GLN A 32 -0.07 -0.86 27.15
N MET A 33 0.28 -1.72 26.18
CA MET A 33 1.64 -2.22 26.07
C MET A 33 2.65 -1.13 25.76
N LEU A 34 2.27 -0.14 24.95
CA LEU A 34 3.12 1.02 24.67
C LEU A 34 3.32 1.89 25.93
N ALA A 35 2.26 2.12 26.72
CA ALA A 35 2.36 2.86 27.99
C ALA A 35 3.34 2.18 28.93
N MET A 36 3.18 0.86 29.16
CA MET A 36 4.08 0.06 30.00
C MET A 36 5.55 0.11 29.52
N MET A 37 5.77 0.06 28.21
CA MET A 37 7.12 0.13 27.65
C MET A 37 7.72 1.54 27.79
N ASN A 38 6.92 2.59 27.60
CA ASN A 38 7.38 3.97 27.78
C ASN A 38 7.75 4.25 29.25
N GLU A 39 6.94 3.80 30.19
CA GLU A 39 7.18 3.94 31.62
C GLU A 39 8.47 3.21 32.03
N ARG A 40 8.60 1.94 31.59
CA ARG A 40 9.83 1.17 31.81
C ARG A 40 11.07 1.87 31.26
N TYR A 41 11.02 2.41 30.05
CA TYR A 41 12.13 3.13 29.43
C TYR A 41 12.43 4.46 30.11
N LYS A 42 11.38 5.13 30.65
CA LYS A 42 11.56 6.37 31.43
C LYS A 42 12.24 6.12 32.77
N ASN A 43 11.84 5.05 33.47
CA ASN A 43 12.34 4.71 34.80
C ASN A 43 13.78 4.20 34.78
N ASN A 44 14.12 3.37 33.78
CA ASN A 44 15.48 2.87 33.60
C ASN A 44 15.75 2.53 32.14
N LYS A 45 16.66 3.26 31.50
CA LYS A 45 17.04 3.09 30.10
C LYS A 45 17.93 1.86 29.84
N ASP A 46 18.62 1.39 30.89
CA ASP A 46 19.58 0.27 30.80
C ASP A 46 18.86 -1.09 30.86
N LEU A 47 17.59 -1.10 31.27
CA LEU A 47 16.82 -2.34 31.29
C LEU A 47 16.64 -2.92 29.89
N PRO A 48 16.87 -4.23 29.72
CA PRO A 48 16.74 -4.86 28.41
C PRO A 48 15.33 -4.69 27.86
N PHE A 49 15.28 -4.45 26.55
CA PHE A 49 14.03 -4.23 25.82
C PHE A 49 13.12 -5.48 25.90
N LEU A 50 11.82 -5.25 26.15
CA LEU A 50 10.85 -6.36 26.25
C LEU A 50 10.65 -7.04 24.90
N SER A 51 11.00 -8.33 24.82
CA SER A 51 10.75 -9.15 23.64
C SER A 51 9.24 -9.34 23.42
N LYS A 52 8.86 -9.74 22.20
CA LYS A 52 7.46 -10.09 21.90
C LYS A 52 6.91 -11.18 22.82
N PHE A 53 7.75 -12.11 23.30
CA PHE A 53 7.32 -13.18 24.22
C PHE A 53 6.99 -12.64 25.60
N LYS A 54 7.82 -11.75 26.16
CA LYS A 54 7.55 -11.06 27.42
C LYS A 54 6.29 -10.20 27.34
N LEU A 55 6.07 -9.47 26.23
CA LEU A 55 4.83 -8.72 25.99
C LEU A 55 3.61 -9.66 25.89
N ASN A 56 3.74 -10.83 25.26
CA ASN A 56 2.65 -11.80 25.20
C ASN A 56 2.32 -12.40 26.57
N TYR A 57 3.31 -12.58 27.45
CA TYR A 57 3.07 -13.01 28.82
C TYR A 57 2.21 -11.99 29.58
N LEU A 58 2.45 -10.70 29.39
CA LEU A 58 1.66 -9.61 30.00
C LEU A 58 0.21 -9.54 29.50
N LEU A 59 -0.15 -10.22 28.42
CA LEU A 59 -1.56 -10.33 27.99
C LEU A 59 -2.42 -11.12 28.96
N LYS A 60 -1.86 -12.03 29.76
CA LYS A 60 -2.63 -12.84 30.73
C LYS A 60 -3.21 -11.96 31.85
N PRO A 61 -2.39 -11.22 32.62
CA PRO A 61 -2.92 -10.30 33.62
C PRO A 61 -3.79 -9.19 32.99
N LEU A 62 -3.44 -8.67 31.83
CA LEU A 62 -4.26 -7.65 31.14
C LEU A 62 -5.67 -8.16 30.80
N LYS A 63 -5.83 -9.44 30.44
CA LYS A 63 -7.13 -10.06 30.20
C LYS A 63 -7.91 -10.37 31.48
N GLN A 64 -7.26 -10.47 32.62
CA GLN A 64 -7.91 -10.60 33.92
C GLN A 64 -8.48 -9.25 34.33
N GLU A 65 -7.68 -8.17 34.21
CA GLU A 65 -8.08 -6.80 34.51
C GLU A 65 -9.16 -6.29 33.53
N TYR A 66 -9.04 -6.63 32.23
CA TYR A 66 -9.97 -6.21 31.18
C TYR A 66 -10.62 -7.41 30.47
N PRO A 67 -11.70 -8.01 31.06
CA PRO A 67 -12.32 -9.24 30.55
C PRO A 67 -12.84 -9.16 29.12
N PHE A 68 -13.20 -7.95 28.62
CA PHE A 68 -13.68 -7.77 27.23
C PHE A 68 -12.64 -8.18 26.18
N LEU A 69 -11.35 -8.24 26.52
CA LEU A 69 -10.28 -8.70 25.63
C LEU A 69 -10.43 -10.19 25.26
N LYS A 70 -11.15 -10.99 26.09
CA LYS A 70 -11.44 -12.41 25.82
C LYS A 70 -12.36 -12.60 24.58
N ASN A 71 -13.10 -11.56 24.19
CA ASN A 71 -13.94 -11.56 22.99
C ASN A 71 -13.15 -11.48 21.68
N SER A 72 -11.86 -11.14 21.75
CA SER A 72 -10.96 -11.12 20.58
C SER A 72 -10.27 -12.46 20.39
N ASP A 73 -9.89 -12.74 19.14
CA ASP A 73 -8.97 -13.84 18.85
C ASP A 73 -7.62 -13.60 19.56
N SER A 74 -7.21 -14.58 20.39
CA SER A 74 -5.98 -14.45 21.17
C SER A 74 -4.74 -14.26 20.31
N SER A 75 -4.67 -14.89 19.14
CA SER A 75 -3.56 -14.68 18.20
C SER A 75 -3.49 -13.27 17.69
N SER A 76 -4.64 -12.59 17.55
CA SER A 76 -4.67 -11.19 17.09
C SER A 76 -4.05 -10.23 18.10
N LEU A 77 -4.27 -10.44 19.37
CA LEU A 77 -3.66 -9.63 20.44
C LEU A 77 -2.14 -9.86 20.53
N GLN A 78 -1.70 -11.11 20.33
CA GLN A 78 -0.27 -11.43 20.23
C GLN A 78 0.41 -10.76 19.03
N VAL A 79 -0.28 -10.68 17.89
CA VAL A 79 0.23 -9.99 16.70
C VAL A 79 0.36 -8.48 16.93
N VAL A 80 -0.49 -7.88 17.74
CA VAL A 80 -0.31 -6.47 18.17
C VAL A 80 1.03 -6.28 18.87
N ASN A 81 1.39 -7.19 19.78
CA ASN A 81 2.67 -7.14 20.49
C ASN A 81 3.86 -7.38 19.53
N GLU A 82 3.71 -8.25 18.53
CA GLU A 82 4.74 -8.41 17.48
C GLU A 82 4.97 -7.10 16.72
N PHE A 83 3.90 -6.41 16.33
CA PHE A 83 3.99 -5.13 15.62
C PHE A 83 4.61 -4.03 16.49
N LEU A 84 4.23 -3.96 17.78
CA LEU A 84 4.82 -3.00 18.71
C LEU A 84 6.31 -3.28 18.92
N ASN A 85 6.68 -4.54 19.14
CA ASN A 85 8.09 -4.94 19.28
C ASN A 85 8.89 -4.59 18.00
N GLN A 86 8.33 -4.83 16.81
CA GLN A 86 8.99 -4.47 15.55
C GLN A 86 9.12 -2.95 15.38
N ALA A 87 8.10 -2.18 15.79
CA ALA A 87 8.16 -0.71 15.72
C ALA A 87 9.28 -0.14 16.61
N TRP A 88 9.46 -0.68 17.81
CA TRP A 88 10.58 -0.32 18.68
C TRP A 88 11.93 -0.73 18.11
N LYS A 89 12.04 -1.96 17.57
CA LYS A 89 13.27 -2.40 16.88
C LYS A 89 13.64 -1.47 15.74
N ASN A 90 12.69 -1.08 14.91
CA ASN A 90 12.92 -0.15 13.81
C ASN A 90 13.39 1.22 14.31
N PHE A 91 12.84 1.72 15.44
CA PHE A 91 13.28 2.96 16.05
C PHE A 91 14.73 2.88 16.53
N PHE A 92 15.10 1.83 17.26
CA PHE A 92 16.47 1.68 17.77
C PHE A 92 17.51 1.34 16.69
N SER A 93 17.11 0.68 15.63
CA SER A 93 18.01 0.35 14.51
C SER A 93 18.21 1.48 13.49
N ASP A 94 17.36 2.52 13.55
CA ASP A 94 17.45 3.64 12.60
C ASP A 94 18.55 4.63 12.98
N LYS A 95 19.74 4.46 12.37
CA LYS A 95 20.85 5.39 12.48
C LYS A 95 20.60 6.74 11.79
N THR A 96 19.56 6.84 10.97
CA THR A 96 19.27 8.06 10.17
C THR A 96 18.36 9.05 10.88
N GLY A 97 17.81 8.70 12.06
CA GLY A 97 16.87 9.53 12.83
C GLY A 97 15.51 9.78 12.17
N LYS A 98 15.19 9.05 11.08
CA LYS A 98 13.92 9.22 10.33
C LYS A 98 12.77 8.45 10.93
N VAL A 99 13.04 7.41 11.71
CA VAL A 99 12.02 6.59 12.37
C VAL A 99 11.79 7.11 13.78
N GLY A 100 10.63 7.71 14.03
CA GLY A 100 10.24 8.18 15.36
C GLY A 100 9.82 7.04 16.30
N LYS A 101 9.77 7.33 17.60
CA LYS A 101 9.23 6.42 18.63
C LYS A 101 7.79 5.99 18.27
N PRO A 102 7.38 4.75 18.61
CA PRO A 102 5.99 4.32 18.47
C PRO A 102 5.04 5.29 19.17
N ARG A 103 3.88 5.53 18.55
CA ARG A 103 2.87 6.48 19.07
C ARG A 103 1.61 5.75 19.48
N PHE A 104 0.84 6.36 20.39
CA PHE A 104 -0.49 5.89 20.76
C PHE A 104 -1.44 5.96 19.57
N HIS A 105 -2.30 4.95 19.44
CA HIS A 105 -3.31 4.90 18.42
C HIS A 105 -4.58 5.61 18.89
N SER A 106 -5.00 6.65 18.17
CA SER A 106 -6.25 7.37 18.41
C SER A 106 -7.44 6.74 17.69
N ARG A 107 -8.64 6.86 18.29
CA ARG A 107 -9.91 6.52 17.60
C ARG A 107 -10.19 7.40 16.38
N LYS A 108 -9.60 8.60 16.33
CA LYS A 108 -9.76 9.54 15.20
C LYS A 108 -9.05 9.07 13.92
N TYR A 109 -8.04 8.17 14.03
CA TYR A 109 -7.39 7.57 12.86
C TYR A 109 -8.25 6.45 12.29
N LEU A 110 -8.74 6.64 11.07
CA LEU A 110 -9.72 5.79 10.36
C LEU A 110 -9.14 4.45 9.86
N LYS A 111 -8.04 3.97 10.42
CA LYS A 111 -7.46 2.68 10.03
C LYS A 111 -7.95 1.58 10.98
N TYR A 112 -9.13 1.06 10.68
CA TYR A 112 -9.72 -0.05 11.43
C TYR A 112 -9.25 -1.38 10.85
N SER A 113 -8.32 -2.02 11.52
CA SER A 113 -7.81 -3.33 11.11
C SER A 113 -7.29 -4.13 12.30
N TYR A 114 -7.38 -5.46 12.19
CA TYR A 114 -6.65 -6.35 13.07
C TYR A 114 -6.10 -7.54 12.27
N THR A 115 -5.04 -8.13 12.77
CA THR A 115 -4.35 -9.26 12.13
C THR A 115 -4.29 -10.43 13.10
N GLY A 116 -4.58 -11.64 12.64
CA GLY A 116 -4.50 -12.87 13.41
C GLY A 116 -3.75 -13.97 12.65
N LYS A 117 -3.40 -15.01 13.40
CA LYS A 117 -2.70 -16.21 12.91
C LYS A 117 -3.49 -17.50 13.14
N SER A 118 -4.64 -17.41 13.81
CA SER A 118 -5.50 -18.56 14.05
C SER A 118 -6.05 -19.13 12.74
N VAL A 119 -6.43 -20.39 12.78
CA VAL A 119 -6.90 -21.12 11.59
C VAL A 119 -8.15 -20.47 11.02
N VAL A 120 -8.11 -20.22 9.71
CA VAL A 120 -9.25 -19.82 8.89
C VAL A 120 -9.58 -20.96 7.95
N GLN A 121 -10.83 -21.46 8.00
CA GLN A 121 -11.27 -22.58 7.17
C GLN A 121 -12.10 -22.09 6.00
N VAL A 122 -11.86 -22.65 4.83
CA VAL A 122 -12.67 -22.39 3.63
C VAL A 122 -13.90 -23.28 3.65
N ILE A 123 -15.09 -22.68 3.60
CA ILE A 123 -16.37 -23.40 3.64
C ILE A 123 -17.12 -23.14 2.33
N GLY A 124 -17.10 -24.12 1.43
CA GLY A 124 -17.74 -24.02 0.13
C GLY A 124 -17.18 -22.86 -0.73
N LYS A 125 -18.04 -22.32 -1.61
CA LYS A 125 -17.60 -21.36 -2.65
C LYS A 125 -17.57 -19.90 -2.20
N ARG A 126 -18.19 -19.55 -1.04
CA ARG A 126 -18.38 -18.13 -0.63
C ARG A 126 -18.35 -17.88 0.89
N TYR A 127 -17.93 -18.82 1.71
CA TYR A 127 -17.87 -18.66 3.16
C TYR A 127 -16.51 -19.04 3.70
N LEU A 128 -16.11 -18.33 4.75
CA LEU A 128 -14.96 -18.65 5.57
C LEU A 128 -15.41 -18.76 7.02
N LYS A 129 -14.97 -19.83 7.71
CA LYS A 129 -15.10 -19.91 9.16
C LYS A 129 -13.91 -19.20 9.79
N MET A 130 -14.19 -18.11 10.49
CA MET A 130 -13.19 -17.24 11.09
C MET A 130 -13.24 -17.26 12.61
N PRO A 131 -12.11 -17.15 13.29
CA PRO A 131 -12.07 -17.13 14.75
C PRO A 131 -12.95 -16.01 15.31
N LYS A 132 -13.77 -16.36 16.32
CA LYS A 132 -14.73 -15.46 17.01
C LYS A 132 -15.85 -14.85 16.16
N LEU A 133 -15.80 -14.95 14.83
CA LEU A 133 -16.81 -14.41 13.91
C LEU A 133 -17.72 -15.50 13.33
N GLY A 134 -17.32 -16.79 13.44
CA GLY A 134 -18.06 -17.87 12.81
C GLY A 134 -18.01 -17.83 11.28
N TYR A 135 -19.12 -18.13 10.62
CA TYR A 135 -19.22 -18.20 9.15
C TYR A 135 -19.44 -16.81 8.56
N VAL A 136 -18.43 -16.27 7.87
CA VAL A 136 -18.50 -14.95 7.23
C VAL A 136 -18.60 -15.12 5.72
N LYS A 137 -19.59 -14.50 5.10
CA LYS A 137 -19.74 -14.45 3.64
C LYS A 137 -18.63 -13.62 3.01
N THR A 138 -18.06 -14.13 1.90
CA THR A 138 -16.95 -13.48 1.20
C THR A 138 -17.17 -13.52 -0.32
N SER A 139 -16.32 -12.84 -1.06
CA SER A 139 -16.19 -13.04 -2.51
C SER A 139 -15.73 -14.48 -2.78
N LYS A 140 -15.65 -14.86 -4.06
CA LYS A 140 -15.33 -16.22 -4.48
C LYS A 140 -14.04 -16.76 -3.82
N THR A 141 -14.13 -17.92 -3.16
CA THR A 141 -13.03 -18.55 -2.42
C THR A 141 -12.16 -19.51 -3.25
N SER A 142 -12.54 -19.77 -4.50
CA SER A 142 -11.80 -20.72 -5.37
C SER A 142 -10.32 -20.41 -5.52
N ILE A 143 -9.94 -19.15 -5.37
CA ILE A 143 -8.53 -18.73 -5.39
C ILE A 143 -7.72 -19.26 -4.19
N LEU A 144 -8.38 -19.77 -3.16
CA LEU A 144 -7.76 -20.36 -1.96
C LEU A 144 -7.60 -21.88 -2.06
N LYS A 145 -8.02 -22.48 -3.18
CA LYS A 145 -7.83 -23.91 -3.40
C LYS A 145 -6.33 -24.25 -3.32
N ASP A 146 -5.99 -25.33 -2.64
CA ASP A 146 -4.61 -25.79 -2.46
C ASP A 146 -3.64 -24.78 -1.83
N THR A 147 -4.16 -23.88 -0.98
CA THR A 147 -3.34 -22.91 -0.26
C THR A 147 -3.42 -23.13 1.25
N LYS A 148 -2.29 -22.92 1.95
CA LYS A 148 -2.24 -22.92 3.42
C LYS A 148 -2.23 -21.47 3.91
N ILE A 149 -3.27 -21.09 4.67
CA ILE A 149 -3.38 -19.73 5.24
C ILE A 149 -2.46 -19.64 6.46
N LYS A 150 -1.52 -18.68 6.44
CA LYS A 150 -0.56 -18.42 7.53
C LYS A 150 -0.98 -17.27 8.42
N ARG A 151 -1.56 -16.23 7.83
CA ARG A 151 -1.96 -15.01 8.53
C ARG A 151 -3.14 -14.37 7.81
N TYR A 152 -4.02 -13.75 8.56
CA TYR A 152 -5.12 -12.97 8.01
C TYR A 152 -5.17 -11.58 8.61
N THR A 153 -5.61 -10.60 7.81
CA THR A 153 -5.87 -9.23 8.27
C THR A 153 -7.23 -8.79 7.78
N ILE A 154 -8.13 -8.43 8.70
CA ILE A 154 -9.42 -7.82 8.38
C ILE A 154 -9.27 -6.32 8.45
N VAL A 155 -9.79 -5.62 7.43
CA VAL A 155 -9.73 -4.16 7.32
C VAL A 155 -11.12 -3.63 6.98
N LEU A 156 -11.56 -2.61 7.71
CA LEU A 156 -12.67 -1.75 7.31
C LEU A 156 -12.09 -0.53 6.59
N GLU A 157 -12.39 -0.42 5.31
CA GLU A 157 -11.93 0.73 4.51
C GLU A 157 -12.87 1.95 4.70
N PRO A 158 -12.39 3.17 4.41
CA PRO A 158 -13.21 4.39 4.48
C PRO A 158 -14.46 4.37 3.59
N THR A 159 -14.51 3.46 2.62
CA THR A 159 -15.68 3.16 1.78
C THR A 159 -16.82 2.48 2.56
N GLY A 160 -16.59 2.08 3.81
CA GLY A 160 -17.49 1.25 4.62
C GLY A 160 -17.49 -0.23 4.20
N LYS A 161 -16.51 -0.64 3.43
CA LYS A 161 -16.38 -2.02 2.94
C LYS A 161 -15.34 -2.78 3.74
N TYR A 162 -15.67 -4.04 4.09
CA TYR A 162 -14.74 -4.94 4.79
C TYR A 162 -13.95 -5.77 3.78
N TYR A 163 -12.67 -5.91 4.03
CA TYR A 163 -11.75 -6.74 3.24
C TYR A 163 -10.94 -7.65 4.15
N LEU A 164 -10.63 -8.82 3.63
CA LEU A 164 -9.76 -9.81 4.23
C LEU A 164 -8.52 -9.95 3.34
N SER A 165 -7.36 -9.64 3.90
CA SER A 165 -6.07 -9.93 3.28
C SER A 165 -5.50 -11.18 3.91
N LEU A 166 -5.21 -12.18 3.10
CA LEU A 166 -4.65 -13.46 3.50
C LEU A 166 -3.20 -13.56 3.02
N GLN A 167 -2.31 -13.94 3.91
CA GLN A 167 -0.98 -14.42 3.57
C GLN A 167 -1.07 -15.95 3.48
N VAL A 168 -0.88 -16.47 2.29
CA VAL A 168 -1.01 -17.90 2.02
C VAL A 168 0.30 -18.49 1.51
N GLU A 169 0.52 -19.74 1.83
CA GLU A 169 1.51 -20.57 1.19
C GLU A 169 0.84 -21.29 0.03
N ALA A 170 1.26 -20.96 -1.18
CA ALA A 170 0.72 -21.49 -2.42
C ALA A 170 1.79 -22.24 -3.19
N ARG A 171 1.38 -23.13 -4.08
CA ARG A 171 2.30 -23.77 -5.04
C ARG A 171 3.01 -22.69 -5.86
N PRO A 172 4.25 -22.94 -6.35
CA PRO A 172 4.90 -22.06 -7.31
C PRO A 172 4.01 -21.81 -8.52
N VAL A 173 4.08 -20.61 -9.08
CA VAL A 173 3.39 -20.30 -10.34
C VAL A 173 4.19 -20.95 -11.47
N GLU A 174 3.51 -21.44 -12.47
CA GLU A 174 4.13 -21.91 -13.69
C GLU A 174 4.94 -20.80 -14.35
N ARG A 175 6.19 -21.11 -14.70
CA ARG A 175 7.10 -20.15 -15.33
C ARG A 175 6.67 -19.88 -16.77
N PHE A 176 6.87 -18.66 -17.23
CA PHE A 176 6.69 -18.33 -18.65
C PHE A 176 7.86 -18.87 -19.47
N ASN A 177 7.56 -19.26 -20.71
CA ASN A 177 8.59 -19.66 -21.66
C ASN A 177 9.63 -18.57 -21.87
N GLN A 178 10.88 -18.99 -22.13
CA GLN A 178 11.93 -18.05 -22.50
C GLN A 178 11.66 -17.49 -23.89
N THR A 179 11.88 -16.20 -24.05
CA THR A 179 11.65 -15.46 -25.32
C THR A 179 12.94 -15.02 -26.00
N GLY A 180 14.07 -15.08 -25.28
CA GLY A 180 15.36 -14.56 -25.73
C GLY A 180 15.42 -13.02 -25.79
N LYS A 181 14.36 -12.31 -25.35
CA LYS A 181 14.23 -10.85 -25.51
C LYS A 181 14.53 -10.11 -24.23
N SER A 182 15.29 -9.00 -24.39
CA SER A 182 15.57 -8.04 -23.32
C SER A 182 15.03 -6.67 -23.68
N VAL A 183 14.62 -5.87 -22.67
CA VAL A 183 14.08 -4.52 -22.90
C VAL A 183 14.53 -3.55 -21.79
N GLY A 184 14.90 -2.33 -22.19
CA GLY A 184 15.05 -1.18 -21.31
C GLY A 184 13.74 -0.40 -21.23
N ILE A 185 13.38 0.07 -20.06
CA ILE A 185 12.15 0.83 -19.81
C ILE A 185 12.51 2.14 -19.11
N ASP A 186 12.22 3.25 -19.79
CA ASP A 186 12.15 4.57 -19.18
C ASP A 186 10.72 4.79 -18.62
N VAL A 187 10.60 5.45 -17.46
CA VAL A 187 9.29 5.70 -16.83
C VAL A 187 8.97 7.19 -16.83
N GLY A 188 7.86 7.53 -17.46
CA GLY A 188 7.38 8.89 -17.62
C GLY A 188 6.07 9.20 -16.90
N VAL A 189 5.62 10.44 -17.02
CA VAL A 189 4.34 10.92 -16.50
C VAL A 189 3.24 10.80 -17.54
N ALA A 190 3.48 11.18 -18.78
CA ALA A 190 2.51 11.04 -19.89
C ALA A 190 2.42 9.57 -20.31
N ASP A 191 3.54 8.99 -20.67
CA ASP A 191 3.69 7.58 -20.91
C ASP A 191 4.31 6.93 -19.67
N LEU A 192 3.61 5.94 -19.10
CA LEU A 192 4.08 5.24 -17.89
C LEU A 192 5.35 4.42 -18.16
N ALA A 193 5.43 3.82 -19.34
CA ALA A 193 6.56 2.99 -19.73
C ALA A 193 6.88 3.20 -21.23
N ILE A 194 8.10 3.64 -21.49
CA ILE A 194 8.63 3.81 -22.83
C ILE A 194 9.74 2.77 -23.02
N LEU A 195 9.60 1.92 -24.02
CA LEU A 195 10.44 0.76 -24.23
C LEU A 195 11.56 1.08 -25.24
N SER A 196 12.71 0.43 -25.05
CA SER A 196 13.87 0.56 -25.94
C SER A 196 13.62 0.11 -27.41
N ASN A 197 12.51 -0.58 -27.67
CA ASN A 197 12.06 -0.96 -29.00
C ASN A 197 11.05 0.04 -29.62
N GLY A 198 10.83 1.19 -28.99
CA GLY A 198 9.94 2.25 -29.48
C GLY A 198 8.49 2.16 -28.99
N LEU A 199 8.07 1.06 -28.34
CA LEU A 199 6.70 0.94 -27.81
C LEU A 199 6.50 1.86 -26.61
N LYS A 200 5.37 2.58 -26.59
CA LYS A 200 4.97 3.46 -25.50
C LYS A 200 3.66 3.00 -24.89
N TYR A 201 3.59 2.96 -23.56
CA TYR A 201 2.38 2.62 -22.81
C TYR A 201 1.95 3.84 -22.01
N PRO A 202 0.80 4.44 -22.31
CA PRO A 202 0.34 5.67 -21.66
C PRO A 202 0.09 5.46 -20.16
N SER A 203 0.17 6.53 -19.40
CA SER A 203 -0.26 6.52 -18.01
C SER A 203 -1.78 6.31 -17.92
N PHE A 204 -2.22 5.66 -16.83
CA PHE A 204 -3.66 5.42 -16.62
C PHE A 204 -4.42 6.74 -16.45
N ASP A 205 -5.39 7.00 -17.33
CA ASP A 205 -6.29 8.14 -17.18
C ASP A 205 -7.33 7.91 -16.08
N SER A 206 -7.20 8.65 -14.99
CA SER A 206 -8.12 8.63 -13.86
C SER A 206 -9.01 9.86 -13.77
N SER A 207 -8.94 10.78 -14.75
CA SER A 207 -9.51 12.13 -14.72
C SER A 207 -11.00 12.15 -14.38
N TYR A 208 -11.80 11.25 -14.95
CA TYR A 208 -13.25 11.18 -14.71
C TYR A 208 -13.58 10.97 -13.23
N TYR A 209 -12.98 9.93 -12.59
CA TYR A 209 -13.26 9.64 -11.20
C TYR A 209 -12.56 10.59 -10.24
N GLU A 210 -11.42 11.16 -10.63
CA GLU A 210 -10.75 12.22 -9.87
C GLU A 210 -11.63 13.49 -9.81
N LYS A 211 -12.23 13.92 -10.92
CA LYS A 211 -13.21 15.03 -10.94
C LYS A 211 -14.40 14.74 -10.02
N LYS A 212 -14.96 13.52 -10.06
CA LYS A 212 -16.04 13.11 -9.14
C LYS A 212 -15.59 13.13 -7.68
N ALA A 213 -14.39 12.63 -7.37
CA ALA A 213 -13.83 12.65 -6.02
C ALA A 213 -13.60 14.08 -5.51
N ALA A 214 -13.09 14.99 -6.37
CA ALA A 214 -12.88 16.41 -6.05
C ALA A 214 -14.21 17.12 -5.74
N ASN A 215 -15.25 16.88 -6.53
CA ASN A 215 -16.58 17.44 -6.28
C ASN A 215 -17.17 16.98 -4.93
N TRP A 216 -17.00 15.70 -4.59
CA TRP A 216 -17.41 15.19 -3.29
C TRP A 216 -16.49 15.64 -2.15
N GLN A 217 -15.22 15.95 -2.41
CA GLN A 217 -14.33 16.58 -1.44
C GLN A 217 -14.84 17.99 -1.08
N LYS A 218 -15.26 18.81 -2.06
CA LYS A 218 -15.85 20.13 -1.81
C LYS A 218 -17.13 20.02 -0.95
N LYS A 219 -18.04 19.08 -1.29
CA LYS A 219 -19.25 18.80 -0.49
C LYS A 219 -18.91 18.33 0.93
N TYR A 220 -17.94 17.45 1.08
CA TYR A 220 -17.47 16.97 2.37
C TYR A 220 -16.93 18.12 3.23
N SER A 221 -16.07 18.97 2.69
CA SER A 221 -15.47 20.09 3.43
C SER A 221 -16.54 21.07 3.93
N ARG A 222 -17.48 21.48 3.08
CA ARG A 222 -18.59 22.38 3.46
C ARG A 222 -19.47 21.77 4.56
N ARG A 223 -19.88 20.50 4.39
CA ARG A 223 -20.73 19.81 5.38
C ARG A 223 -20.02 19.58 6.70
N ARG A 224 -18.72 19.29 6.65
CA ARG A 224 -17.90 19.16 7.87
C ARG A 224 -17.80 20.47 8.62
N HIS A 225 -17.54 21.57 7.92
CA HIS A 225 -17.46 22.89 8.53
C HIS A 225 -18.77 23.26 9.21
N LEU A 226 -19.91 23.11 8.53
CA LEU A 226 -21.24 23.35 9.10
C LEU A 226 -21.47 22.47 10.35
N ALA A 227 -21.15 21.18 10.29
CA ALA A 227 -21.30 20.28 11.42
C ALA A 227 -20.42 20.70 12.62
N GLN A 228 -19.19 21.16 12.36
CA GLN A 228 -18.29 21.68 13.41
C GLN A 228 -18.85 22.96 14.06
N MET A 229 -19.37 23.88 13.26
CA MET A 229 -19.99 25.11 13.77
C MET A 229 -21.20 24.81 14.65
N LEU A 230 -22.09 23.89 14.22
CA LEU A 230 -23.24 23.48 15.00
C LEU A 230 -22.84 22.77 16.32
N CYS A 231 -21.80 21.95 16.30
CA CYS A 231 -21.27 21.36 17.52
C CYS A 231 -20.69 22.41 18.50
N LEU A 232 -20.03 23.44 17.98
CA LEU A 232 -19.52 24.55 18.78
C LEU A 232 -20.66 25.39 19.35
N GLN A 233 -21.69 25.66 18.54
CA GLN A 233 -22.89 26.40 19.00
C GLN A 233 -23.60 25.66 20.13
N ASP A 234 -23.78 24.33 20.06
CA ASP A 234 -24.36 23.53 21.14
C ASP A 234 -23.54 23.63 22.43
N LYS A 235 -22.22 23.62 22.33
CA LYS A 235 -21.31 23.81 23.47
C LYS A 235 -21.46 25.21 24.09
N TYR A 236 -21.46 26.22 23.25
CA TYR A 236 -21.61 27.62 23.69
C TYR A 236 -22.96 27.85 24.40
N ARG A 237 -24.05 27.29 23.85
CA ARG A 237 -25.39 27.35 24.44
C ARG A 237 -25.60 26.41 25.62
N LYS A 238 -24.57 25.66 26.05
CA LYS A 238 -24.61 24.69 27.16
C LYS A 238 -25.75 23.68 27.02
N VAL A 239 -26.02 23.20 25.79
CA VAL A 239 -27.03 22.19 25.52
C VAL A 239 -26.73 20.92 26.31
N LEU A 240 -27.73 20.34 27.01
CA LEU A 240 -27.59 19.15 27.86
C LEU A 240 -26.96 17.95 27.10
N CYS A 241 -27.35 17.73 25.82
CA CYS A 241 -26.82 16.68 24.96
C CYS A 241 -26.25 17.30 23.67
N PRO A 242 -25.02 17.86 23.68
CA PRO A 242 -24.48 18.51 22.51
C PRO A 242 -24.23 17.51 21.39
N ARG A 243 -24.56 17.94 20.17
CA ARG A 243 -24.29 17.13 18.96
C ARG A 243 -22.79 16.89 18.82
N ASN A 244 -22.44 15.71 18.35
CA ASN A 244 -21.08 15.40 17.92
C ASN A 244 -21.02 15.27 16.39
N LEU A 245 -19.81 15.26 15.80
CA LEU A 245 -19.65 15.13 14.36
C LEU A 245 -20.29 13.86 13.79
N ASP A 246 -20.38 12.82 14.61
CA ASP A 246 -20.97 11.54 14.21
C ASP A 246 -22.51 11.59 14.09
N SER A 247 -23.16 12.61 14.61
CA SER A 247 -24.61 12.81 14.49
C SER A 247 -25.04 13.27 13.08
N PHE A 248 -24.11 13.80 12.27
CA PHE A 248 -24.43 14.40 10.97
C PHE A 248 -24.36 13.37 9.83
N SER A 249 -25.48 12.80 9.45
CA SER A 249 -25.60 11.79 8.39
C SER A 249 -25.12 12.30 7.01
N ASN A 250 -25.43 13.52 6.65
CA ASN A 250 -25.06 14.14 5.38
C ASN A 250 -23.54 14.34 5.23
N TRP A 251 -22.83 14.66 6.32
CA TRP A 251 -21.37 14.73 6.33
C TRP A 251 -20.77 13.33 6.16
N LYS A 252 -21.26 12.33 6.90
CA LYS A 252 -20.83 10.92 6.78
C LYS A 252 -21.06 10.38 5.36
N LYS A 253 -22.22 10.67 4.76
CA LYS A 253 -22.52 10.29 3.37
C LYS A 253 -21.51 10.90 2.40
N ALA A 254 -21.17 12.19 2.54
CA ALA A 254 -20.17 12.83 1.68
C ALA A 254 -18.78 12.24 1.87
N GLN A 255 -18.35 11.96 3.11
CA GLN A 255 -17.09 11.30 3.43
C GLN A 255 -16.98 9.93 2.74
N ARG A 256 -18.03 9.12 2.89
CA ARG A 256 -18.07 7.77 2.30
C ARG A 256 -18.08 7.81 0.77
N THR A 257 -18.86 8.71 0.16
CA THR A 257 -18.95 8.82 -1.30
C THR A 257 -17.63 9.29 -1.91
N LYS A 258 -16.97 10.28 -1.29
CA LYS A 258 -15.61 10.66 -1.68
C LYS A 258 -14.66 9.45 -1.66
N ALA A 259 -14.64 8.70 -0.56
CA ALA A 259 -13.80 7.53 -0.43
C ALA A 259 -14.10 6.45 -1.49
N VAL A 260 -15.36 6.27 -1.88
CA VAL A 260 -15.75 5.34 -2.95
C VAL A 260 -15.14 5.75 -4.29
N TYR A 261 -15.17 7.04 -4.66
CA TYR A 261 -14.56 7.49 -5.92
C TYR A 261 -13.03 7.39 -5.89
N GLN A 262 -12.39 7.74 -4.78
CA GLN A 262 -10.94 7.56 -4.60
C GLN A 262 -10.54 6.07 -4.69
N ALA A 263 -11.32 5.17 -4.12
CA ALA A 263 -11.09 3.74 -4.23
C ALA A 263 -11.26 3.22 -5.67
N LYS A 264 -12.22 3.75 -6.44
CA LYS A 264 -12.37 3.41 -7.86
C LYS A 264 -11.13 3.76 -8.66
N VAL A 265 -10.59 4.98 -8.50
CA VAL A 265 -9.33 5.40 -9.11
C VAL A 265 -8.20 4.42 -8.77
N ALA A 266 -8.03 4.12 -7.47
CA ALA A 266 -6.97 3.22 -7.02
C ALA A 266 -7.11 1.80 -7.58
N PHE A 267 -8.32 1.25 -7.64
CA PHE A 267 -8.56 -0.10 -8.16
C PHE A 267 -8.34 -0.20 -9.67
N GLN A 268 -8.83 0.77 -10.45
CA GLN A 268 -8.66 0.77 -11.91
C GLN A 268 -7.18 0.94 -12.28
N ARG A 269 -6.48 1.87 -11.61
CA ARG A 269 -5.04 2.05 -11.79
C ARG A 269 -4.28 0.76 -11.46
N LYS A 270 -4.63 0.10 -10.36
CA LYS A 270 -4.00 -1.15 -9.97
C LYS A 270 -4.26 -2.27 -11.00
N ASP A 271 -5.46 -2.36 -11.55
CA ASP A 271 -5.79 -3.34 -12.60
C ASP A 271 -4.99 -3.09 -13.88
N TYR A 272 -4.91 -1.83 -14.31
CA TYR A 272 -4.07 -1.42 -15.44
C TYR A 272 -2.61 -1.83 -15.25
N LEU A 273 -2.02 -1.50 -14.08
CA LEU A 273 -0.64 -1.87 -13.77
C LEU A 273 -0.43 -3.39 -13.72
N HIS A 274 -1.40 -4.14 -13.20
CA HIS A 274 -1.33 -5.60 -13.21
C HIS A 274 -1.34 -6.17 -14.63
N LYS A 275 -2.17 -5.65 -15.51
CA LYS A 275 -2.23 -6.08 -16.91
C LYS A 275 -0.94 -5.76 -17.65
N LEU A 276 -0.48 -4.51 -17.55
CA LEU A 276 0.75 -4.05 -18.18
C LEU A 276 1.97 -4.84 -17.73
N THR A 277 2.17 -4.95 -16.41
CA THR A 277 3.36 -5.66 -15.87
C THR A 277 3.31 -7.16 -16.16
N THR A 278 2.12 -7.80 -16.25
CA THR A 278 2.03 -9.20 -16.69
C THR A 278 2.38 -9.34 -18.18
N HIS A 279 1.91 -8.41 -19.00
CA HIS A 279 2.24 -8.38 -20.43
C HIS A 279 3.75 -8.26 -20.64
N LEU A 280 4.40 -7.31 -19.99
CA LEU A 280 5.85 -7.10 -20.10
C LEU A 280 6.65 -8.35 -19.65
N VAL A 281 6.31 -8.93 -18.49
CA VAL A 281 7.00 -10.12 -17.98
C VAL A 281 6.77 -11.36 -18.85
N LYS A 282 5.67 -11.41 -19.60
CA LYS A 282 5.42 -12.47 -20.59
C LYS A 282 6.25 -12.30 -21.87
N GLN A 283 6.50 -11.05 -22.28
CA GLN A 283 7.17 -10.72 -23.56
C GLN A 283 8.70 -10.70 -23.46
N TYR A 284 9.27 -10.43 -22.27
CA TYR A 284 10.70 -10.22 -22.10
C TYR A 284 11.26 -11.08 -20.98
N ASP A 285 12.46 -11.63 -21.19
CA ASP A 285 13.19 -12.44 -20.20
C ASP A 285 13.97 -11.56 -19.25
N VAL A 286 14.47 -10.43 -19.74
CA VAL A 286 15.18 -9.44 -18.97
C VAL A 286 14.55 -8.07 -19.17
N ILE A 287 14.14 -7.46 -18.06
CA ILE A 287 13.59 -6.10 -18.02
C ILE A 287 14.57 -5.23 -17.25
N VAL A 288 14.98 -4.13 -17.83
CA VAL A 288 15.89 -3.16 -17.22
C VAL A 288 15.14 -1.87 -16.96
N ILE A 289 15.22 -1.35 -15.73
CA ILE A 289 14.58 -0.08 -15.33
C ILE A 289 15.56 0.80 -14.57
N GLU A 290 15.25 2.08 -14.44
CA GLU A 290 16.02 3.00 -13.58
C GLU A 290 15.74 2.78 -12.09
N ASP A 291 16.77 2.92 -11.25
CA ASP A 291 16.67 2.93 -9.78
C ASP A 291 16.25 4.31 -9.26
N LEU A 292 15.04 4.75 -9.59
CA LEU A 292 14.53 6.06 -9.21
C LEU A 292 14.22 6.15 -7.71
N LYS A 293 14.74 7.16 -7.04
CA LYS A 293 14.39 7.52 -5.66
C LYS A 293 13.07 8.29 -5.62
N VAL A 294 11.97 7.61 -5.92
CA VAL A 294 10.62 8.20 -6.08
C VAL A 294 10.21 9.08 -4.89
N LYS A 295 10.57 8.71 -3.66
CA LYS A 295 10.31 9.53 -2.46
C LYS A 295 10.96 10.92 -2.52
N ASN A 296 12.15 11.04 -3.13
CA ASN A 296 12.84 12.32 -3.30
C ASN A 296 12.17 13.16 -4.39
N LEU A 297 11.76 12.53 -5.48
CA LEU A 297 11.06 13.20 -6.57
C LEU A 297 9.69 13.77 -6.13
N GLN A 298 9.00 13.09 -5.22
CA GLN A 298 7.72 13.54 -4.64
C GLN A 298 7.86 14.75 -3.70
N LYS A 299 9.07 15.17 -3.32
CA LYS A 299 9.28 16.42 -2.55
C LYS A 299 9.05 17.66 -3.41
N ASN A 300 9.21 17.57 -4.73
CA ASN A 300 8.82 18.62 -5.65
C ASN A 300 7.29 18.70 -5.73
N HIS A 301 6.70 19.73 -5.11
CA HIS A 301 5.24 19.88 -5.00
C HIS A 301 4.54 20.06 -6.36
N TYR A 302 5.21 20.57 -7.39
CA TYR A 302 4.66 20.70 -8.75
C TYR A 302 4.44 19.34 -9.42
N LEU A 303 5.36 18.39 -9.19
CA LEU A 303 5.34 17.07 -9.82
C LEU A 303 4.79 15.97 -8.89
N ALA A 304 4.68 16.23 -7.58
CA ALA A 304 4.30 15.21 -6.59
C ALA A 304 2.99 14.48 -6.94
N LYS A 305 1.97 15.22 -7.38
CA LYS A 305 0.67 14.63 -7.77
C LYS A 305 0.80 13.75 -9.00
N SER A 306 1.51 14.21 -10.03
CA SER A 306 1.71 13.46 -11.28
C SER A 306 2.52 12.18 -11.05
N ILE A 307 3.62 12.26 -10.28
CA ILE A 307 4.45 11.11 -9.89
C ILE A 307 3.63 10.11 -9.04
N ALA A 308 2.81 10.60 -8.09
CA ALA A 308 1.94 9.73 -7.29
C ALA A 308 0.88 9.05 -8.18
N ASN A 309 0.35 9.74 -9.17
CA ASN A 309 -0.62 9.21 -10.12
C ASN A 309 0.02 8.18 -11.07
N ALA A 310 1.21 8.42 -11.55
CA ALA A 310 1.95 7.47 -12.39
C ALA A 310 2.33 6.17 -11.64
N SER A 311 2.38 6.22 -10.29
CA SER A 311 2.57 5.03 -9.42
C SER A 311 3.83 4.20 -9.72
N TRP A 312 4.94 4.84 -10.08
CA TRP A 312 6.22 4.20 -10.45
C TRP A 312 6.71 3.18 -9.44
N SER A 313 6.59 3.47 -8.13
CA SER A 313 6.97 2.51 -7.08
C SER A 313 6.14 1.23 -7.12
N ILE A 314 4.83 1.32 -7.42
CA ILE A 314 3.94 0.16 -7.53
C ILE A 314 4.26 -0.62 -8.81
N PHE A 315 4.50 0.07 -9.92
CA PHE A 315 4.90 -0.53 -11.19
C PHE A 315 6.19 -1.36 -11.01
N ARG A 316 7.24 -0.76 -10.42
CA ARG A 316 8.49 -1.46 -10.11
C ARG A 316 8.27 -2.68 -9.22
N GLN A 317 7.54 -2.54 -8.10
CA GLN A 317 7.23 -3.66 -7.21
C GLN A 317 6.49 -4.79 -7.93
N MET A 318 5.57 -4.44 -8.84
CA MET A 318 4.83 -5.44 -9.61
C MET A 318 5.73 -6.17 -10.61
N LEU A 319 6.65 -5.49 -11.26
CA LEU A 319 7.67 -6.13 -12.11
C LEU A 319 8.57 -7.05 -11.30
N GLU A 320 9.09 -6.59 -10.16
CA GLU A 320 10.01 -7.31 -9.30
C GLU A 320 9.45 -8.68 -8.87
N TYR A 321 8.29 -8.70 -8.20
CA TYR A 321 7.75 -9.98 -7.75
C TYR A 321 7.24 -10.86 -8.91
N LYS A 322 6.77 -10.28 -10.02
CA LYS A 322 6.33 -11.05 -11.18
C LYS A 322 7.51 -11.68 -11.94
N CYS A 323 8.60 -10.94 -12.14
CA CYS A 323 9.82 -11.51 -12.69
C CYS A 323 10.29 -12.70 -11.85
N GLN A 324 10.32 -12.55 -10.53
CA GLN A 324 10.66 -13.65 -9.63
C GLN A 324 9.68 -14.84 -9.75
N TRP A 325 8.37 -14.58 -9.85
CA TRP A 325 7.38 -15.64 -9.93
C TRP A 325 7.44 -16.42 -11.25
N TYR A 326 7.67 -15.71 -12.35
CA TYR A 326 7.61 -16.30 -13.71
C TYR A 326 8.99 -16.69 -14.26
N GLY A 327 10.05 -16.60 -13.45
CA GLY A 327 11.41 -17.01 -13.84
C GLY A 327 12.08 -16.05 -14.81
N LYS A 328 11.79 -14.74 -14.69
CA LYS A 328 12.36 -13.65 -15.46
C LYS A 328 13.28 -12.80 -14.59
N ARG A 329 14.06 -11.91 -15.22
CA ARG A 329 15.01 -11.03 -14.49
C ARG A 329 14.56 -9.57 -14.58
N LEU A 330 14.64 -8.87 -13.44
CA LEU A 330 14.52 -7.41 -13.37
C LEU A 330 15.88 -6.85 -12.92
N ILE A 331 16.43 -5.92 -13.67
CA ILE A 331 17.69 -5.22 -13.37
C ILE A 331 17.37 -3.74 -13.18
N ALA A 332 17.82 -3.18 -12.06
CA ALA A 332 17.72 -1.76 -11.79
C ALA A 332 19.10 -1.09 -12.01
N VAL A 333 19.14 -0.04 -12.85
CA VAL A 333 20.38 0.68 -13.18
C VAL A 333 20.37 2.12 -12.66
N ASP A 334 21.55 2.71 -12.49
CA ASP A 334 21.67 4.12 -12.08
C ASP A 334 21.04 5.03 -13.16
N PRO A 335 20.11 5.94 -12.78
CA PRO A 335 19.44 6.87 -13.71
C PRO A 335 20.36 7.97 -14.27
N LYS A 336 21.58 8.11 -13.75
CA LYS A 336 22.47 9.20 -14.15
C LYS A 336 22.78 9.16 -15.65
N ASN A 337 22.56 10.29 -16.35
CA ASN A 337 22.88 10.54 -17.76
C ASN A 337 22.12 9.69 -18.81
N THR A 338 21.12 8.91 -18.46
CA THR A 338 20.36 8.08 -19.41
C THR A 338 19.72 8.91 -20.54
N SER A 339 19.17 10.08 -20.25
CA SER A 339 18.57 11.00 -21.23
C SER A 339 19.58 11.96 -21.90
N ARG A 340 20.83 12.05 -21.40
CA ARG A 340 21.84 13.00 -21.90
C ARG A 340 22.71 12.41 -23.00
N ILE A 341 22.96 11.09 -22.91
CA ILE A 341 23.90 10.39 -23.80
C ILE A 341 23.17 9.93 -25.07
N CYS A 342 23.80 10.09 -26.21
CA CYS A 342 23.34 9.48 -27.47
C CYS A 342 23.52 7.96 -27.40
N SER A 343 22.43 7.20 -27.52
CA SER A 343 22.44 5.74 -27.44
C SER A 343 23.22 5.07 -28.60
N LYS A 344 23.46 5.78 -29.69
CA LYS A 344 24.20 5.26 -30.85
C LYS A 344 25.71 5.43 -30.74
N CYS A 345 26.18 6.62 -30.39
CA CYS A 345 27.64 6.94 -30.46
C CYS A 345 28.23 7.32 -29.08
N GLY A 346 27.48 7.33 -27.99
CA GLY A 346 27.97 7.65 -26.66
C GLY A 346 28.24 9.14 -26.40
N TYR A 347 27.98 10.04 -27.37
CA TYR A 347 28.19 11.49 -27.20
C TYR A 347 27.26 12.03 -26.09
N ASN A 348 27.85 12.80 -25.16
CA ASN A 348 27.08 13.49 -24.13
C ASN A 348 26.51 14.80 -24.66
N GLY A 349 25.25 14.82 -25.01
CA GLY A 349 24.54 15.99 -25.54
C GLY A 349 24.06 16.99 -24.48
N GLY A 350 24.53 16.87 -23.23
CA GLY A 350 24.16 17.77 -22.14
C GLY A 350 22.75 17.61 -21.61
N GLU A 351 22.37 18.51 -20.71
CA GLU A 351 21.04 18.53 -20.13
C GLU A 351 20.00 19.07 -21.12
N LYS A 352 18.87 18.41 -21.20
CA LYS A 352 17.75 18.82 -22.04
C LYS A 352 16.56 19.16 -21.17
N THR A 353 15.93 20.29 -21.43
CA THR A 353 14.71 20.71 -20.72
C THR A 353 13.56 19.76 -21.02
N LEU A 354 12.51 19.75 -20.17
CA LEU A 354 11.42 18.76 -20.26
C LEU A 354 10.54 18.91 -21.50
N ASP A 355 10.58 20.06 -22.15
CA ASP A 355 9.86 20.39 -23.40
C ASP A 355 10.55 19.82 -24.64
N ILE A 356 11.88 19.58 -24.59
CA ILE A 356 12.61 18.95 -25.69
C ILE A 356 12.29 17.46 -25.71
N ARG A 357 11.47 17.04 -26.68
CA ARG A 357 11.08 15.63 -26.86
C ARG A 357 11.91 14.90 -27.91
N GLU A 358 12.43 15.64 -28.86
CA GLU A 358 13.25 15.13 -29.97
C GLU A 358 14.53 15.94 -30.10
N TRP A 359 15.62 15.31 -30.52
CA TRP A 359 16.88 15.97 -30.69
C TRP A 359 17.80 15.23 -31.67
N THR A 360 18.65 15.95 -32.35
CA THR A 360 19.65 15.39 -33.27
C THR A 360 21.01 15.40 -32.63
N CYS A 361 21.70 14.27 -32.63
CA CYS A 361 23.05 14.16 -32.08
C CYS A 361 24.04 14.95 -32.93
N PRO A 362 24.81 15.93 -32.39
CA PRO A 362 25.75 16.72 -33.17
C PRO A 362 26.90 15.89 -33.70
N LYS A 363 27.27 14.78 -33.03
CA LYS A 363 28.39 13.91 -33.44
C LYS A 363 28.02 12.94 -34.57
N CYS A 364 26.97 12.14 -34.40
CA CYS A 364 26.59 11.10 -35.36
C CYS A 364 25.38 11.45 -36.23
N LYS A 365 24.82 12.66 -36.07
CA LYS A 365 23.67 13.21 -36.84
C LYS A 365 22.37 12.40 -36.78
N ILE A 366 22.29 11.42 -35.89
CA ILE A 366 21.06 10.63 -35.70
C ILE A 366 20.04 11.44 -34.95
N HIS A 367 18.81 11.43 -35.45
CA HIS A 367 17.66 12.01 -34.78
C HIS A 367 17.07 11.01 -33.76
N HIS A 368 16.79 11.50 -32.55
CA HIS A 368 16.33 10.69 -31.42
C HIS A 368 15.02 11.23 -30.87
N ASP A 369 14.05 10.34 -30.61
CA ASP A 369 13.09 10.54 -29.54
C ASP A 369 13.86 10.42 -28.21
N ARG A 370 13.74 11.43 -27.35
CA ARG A 370 14.49 11.54 -26.08
C ARG A 370 14.24 10.38 -25.14
N ASP A 371 12.98 9.98 -25.01
CA ASP A 371 12.54 8.98 -24.06
C ASP A 371 12.90 7.56 -24.56
N ILE A 372 12.78 7.31 -25.89
CA ILE A 372 13.26 6.07 -26.49
C ILE A 372 14.79 5.97 -26.39
N ASN A 373 15.52 7.07 -26.67
CA ASN A 373 16.96 7.10 -26.47
C ASN A 373 17.36 6.77 -25.02
N ALA A 374 16.62 7.30 -24.04
CA ALA A 374 16.83 6.97 -22.62
C ALA A 374 16.60 5.48 -22.35
N ALA A 375 15.52 4.91 -22.86
CA ALA A 375 15.21 3.49 -22.69
C ALA A 375 16.29 2.57 -23.31
N VAL A 376 16.85 2.96 -24.46
CA VAL A 376 18.00 2.23 -25.08
C VAL A 376 19.24 2.33 -24.18
N ASN A 377 19.57 3.51 -23.67
CA ASN A 377 20.69 3.69 -22.75
C ASN A 377 20.52 2.89 -21.45
N ILE A 378 19.30 2.81 -20.92
CA ILE A 378 18.95 1.98 -19.74
C ILE A 378 19.27 0.51 -20.03
N LEU A 379 18.87 0.00 -21.19
CA LEU A 379 19.18 -1.37 -21.61
C LEU A 379 20.70 -1.60 -21.75
N GLN A 380 21.41 -0.66 -22.38
CA GLN A 380 22.85 -0.75 -22.60
C GLN A 380 23.66 -0.76 -21.29
N LYS A 381 23.23 0.00 -20.27
CA LYS A 381 23.85 -0.02 -18.93
C LYS A 381 23.81 -1.38 -18.24
N ALA A 382 22.86 -2.22 -18.59
CA ALA A 382 22.75 -3.56 -18.01
C ALA A 382 23.55 -4.62 -18.78
N LYS A 383 24.17 -4.31 -19.94
CA LYS A 383 24.92 -5.29 -20.75
C LYS A 383 25.97 -6.09 -19.97
N PRO A 384 26.72 -5.51 -19.01
CA PRO A 384 27.66 -6.29 -18.20
C PRO A 384 26.99 -7.35 -17.30
N ALA A 385 25.68 -7.25 -17.06
CA ALA A 385 24.90 -8.14 -16.19
C ALA A 385 23.90 -9.03 -16.96
N LEU A 386 23.84 -8.89 -18.29
CA LEU A 386 23.06 -9.75 -19.19
C LEU A 386 23.82 -11.01 -19.52
#